data_eed5bc586674da7e85819929d7fe95c7
#
_entry.id   eed5bc586674da7e85819929d7fe95c7
#
_cell.length_a   1.000
_cell.length_b   1.000
_cell.length_c   1.000
_cell.angle_alpha   90.00
_cell.angle_beta   90.00
_cell.angle_gamma   90.00
#
_symmetry.space_group_name_H-M   'P 1'
#
loop_
_entity.id
_entity.type
_entity.pdbx_description
1 polymer ?
#
loop_
_entity_poly.entity_id
_entity_poly.type
_entity_poly.pdbx_seq_one_letter_code
_entity_poly.pdbx_strand_id
1 'polypeptide(L)'
;DHGTTTSLGLSARVPIYQGGLPAARTRQARALEGQALEQVVGTERNVVSDARSAFAAYEADQRSIQASTIAVQANELALEGTRAEQSVGTRNVLDVLNAEQELLQSQVTLVTAKRDAYVAGFTLLNAMGQAEAQKLGLDGGPLYDPLGNYRRVANEWNDWAGDPRHNPVSTRTVSPPEMPPNPLVGPPLVPARVNSGPAVLTPVITPTNR
;
A
#
# COMPACT_ATOMS: atom_id res chain seq x y z
N ASP A 1 14.26 51.23 53.27
CA ASP A 1 15.06 51.40 52.06
C ASP A 1 15.34 50.01 51.48
N HIS A 2 14.75 49.70 50.35
CA HIS A 2 15.01 48.46 49.62
C HIS A 2 15.97 48.81 48.48
N GLY A 3 17.25 48.48 48.64
CA GLY A 3 18.24 48.58 47.55
C GLY A 3 18.31 47.32 46.75
N THR A 4 18.08 47.36 45.39
CA THR A 4 18.27 46.23 44.48
C THR A 4 19.70 46.30 43.94
N THR A 5 20.50 45.25 44.19
CA THR A 5 21.85 45.14 43.63
C THR A 5 21.86 44.13 42.52
N THR A 6 22.19 44.56 41.33
CA THR A 6 22.36 43.68 40.15
C THR A 6 23.84 43.50 39.87
N SER A 7 24.35 42.24 39.89
CA SER A 7 25.74 41.92 39.53
C SER A 7 25.78 41.10 38.28
N LEU A 8 26.58 41.52 37.29
CA LEU A 8 26.87 40.79 36.05
C LEU A 8 28.31 40.31 36.14
N GLY A 9 28.53 39.00 35.94
CA GLY A 9 29.85 38.38 35.95
C GLY A 9 30.08 37.49 34.75
N LEU A 10 31.23 37.58 34.10
CA LEU A 10 31.70 36.68 33.04
C LEU A 10 32.80 35.78 33.62
N SER A 11 32.66 34.46 33.53
CA SER A 11 33.70 33.52 33.95
C SER A 11 34.09 32.61 32.78
N ALA A 12 35.40 32.46 32.53
CA ALA A 12 35.96 31.53 31.56
C ALA A 12 36.77 30.45 32.26
N ARG A 13 36.54 29.17 31.97
CA ARG A 13 37.33 28.06 32.48
C ARG A 13 37.98 27.30 31.34
N VAL A 14 39.30 27.31 31.27
CA VAL A 14 40.09 26.59 30.28
C VAL A 14 40.80 25.41 30.97
N PRO A 15 40.35 24.15 30.72
CA PRO A 15 41.04 23.00 31.28
C PRO A 15 42.31 22.71 30.51
N ILE A 16 43.47 22.77 31.19
CA ILE A 16 44.80 22.55 30.58
C ILE A 16 45.09 21.05 30.39
N TYR A 17 44.66 20.22 31.34
CA TYR A 17 44.86 18.77 31.30
C TYR A 17 43.62 18.02 31.82
N GLN A 18 43.13 17.08 31.01
CA GLN A 18 41.92 16.28 31.30
C GLN A 18 42.21 14.76 31.29
N GLY A 19 43.41 14.32 31.59
CA GLY A 19 43.73 12.88 31.68
C GLY A 19 43.47 12.08 30.43
N GLY A 20 43.56 12.69 29.22
CA GLY A 20 43.33 12.01 27.93
C GLY A 20 41.83 11.88 27.54
N LEU A 21 40.89 12.47 28.31
CA LEU A 21 39.47 12.42 28.02
C LEU A 21 39.09 12.91 26.62
N PRO A 22 39.62 14.03 26.07
CA PRO A 22 39.32 14.47 24.71
C PRO A 22 39.74 13.47 23.66
N ALA A 23 40.95 12.89 23.82
CA ALA A 23 41.47 11.87 22.90
C ALA A 23 40.63 10.58 22.97
N ALA A 24 40.14 10.18 24.15
CA ALA A 24 39.24 9.04 24.30
C ALA A 24 37.90 9.28 23.62
N ARG A 25 37.30 10.46 23.78
CA ARG A 25 36.06 10.85 23.09
C ARG A 25 36.22 10.89 21.59
N THR A 26 37.34 11.38 21.06
CA THR A 26 37.62 11.36 19.62
C THR A 26 37.73 9.94 19.10
N ARG A 27 38.41 9.02 19.81
CA ARG A 27 38.47 7.61 19.41
C ARG A 27 37.09 6.94 19.47
N GLN A 28 36.29 7.23 20.48
CA GLN A 28 34.92 6.75 20.58
C GLN A 28 34.04 7.24 19.39
N ALA A 29 34.11 8.53 19.06
CA ALA A 29 33.39 9.09 17.92
C ALA A 29 33.79 8.45 16.61
N ARG A 30 35.09 8.20 16.39
CA ARG A 30 35.57 7.47 15.20
C ARG A 30 35.13 6.02 15.14
N ALA A 31 35.04 5.35 16.28
CA ALA A 31 34.50 3.99 16.34
C ALA A 31 33.02 3.94 16.00
N LEU A 32 32.23 4.92 16.46
CA LEU A 32 30.81 5.07 16.11
C LEU A 32 30.62 5.41 14.61
N GLU A 33 31.47 6.26 14.05
CA GLU A 33 31.52 6.53 12.61
C GLU A 33 31.75 5.23 11.83
N GLY A 34 32.77 4.44 12.20
CA GLY A 34 33.05 3.15 11.60
C GLY A 34 31.85 2.19 11.69
N GLN A 35 31.20 2.12 12.85
CA GLN A 35 29.98 1.34 13.03
C GLN A 35 28.87 1.81 12.08
N ALA A 36 28.66 3.11 11.93
CA ALA A 36 27.65 3.66 11.03
C ALA A 36 27.93 3.31 9.56
N LEU A 37 29.19 3.36 9.13
CA LEU A 37 29.60 2.95 7.78
C LEU A 37 29.34 1.47 7.52
N GLU A 38 29.64 0.58 8.49
CA GLU A 38 29.32 -0.85 8.35
C GLU A 38 27.79 -1.10 8.32
N GLN A 39 27.00 -0.29 9.03
CA GLN A 39 25.53 -0.36 8.95
C GLN A 39 25.01 0.02 7.56
N VAL A 40 25.64 1.01 6.90
CA VAL A 40 25.29 1.36 5.50
C VAL A 40 25.51 0.18 4.58
N VAL A 41 26.68 -0.47 4.67
CA VAL A 41 26.99 -1.67 3.86
C VAL A 41 26.02 -2.81 4.15
N GLY A 42 25.65 -3.02 5.42
CA GLY A 42 24.66 -4.01 5.83
C GLY A 42 23.28 -3.72 5.22
N THR A 43 22.85 -2.45 5.28
CA THR A 43 21.57 -2.01 4.71
C THR A 43 21.55 -2.18 3.19
N GLU A 44 22.61 -1.83 2.48
CA GLU A 44 22.73 -2.02 1.05
C GLU A 44 22.55 -3.49 0.65
N ARG A 45 23.22 -4.40 1.36
CA ARG A 45 23.07 -5.84 1.12
C ARG A 45 21.66 -6.34 1.37
N ASN A 46 20.99 -5.84 2.41
CA ASN A 46 19.60 -6.18 2.71
C ASN A 46 18.68 -5.70 1.60
N VAL A 47 18.80 -4.46 1.15
CA VAL A 47 17.99 -3.91 0.04
C VAL A 47 18.16 -4.75 -1.23
N VAL A 48 19.38 -5.13 -1.58
CA VAL A 48 19.63 -6.00 -2.74
C VAL A 48 18.98 -7.38 -2.58
N SER A 49 19.08 -7.96 -1.37
CA SER A 49 18.45 -9.24 -1.06
C SER A 49 16.94 -9.18 -1.15
N ASP A 50 16.34 -8.15 -0.56
CA ASP A 50 14.89 -7.94 -0.53
C ASP A 50 14.33 -7.70 -1.94
N ALA A 51 15.01 -6.90 -2.76
CA ALA A 51 14.60 -6.66 -4.14
C ALA A 51 14.66 -7.93 -4.99
N ARG A 52 15.70 -8.76 -4.83
CA ARG A 52 15.83 -10.04 -5.53
C ARG A 52 14.77 -11.04 -5.08
N SER A 53 14.50 -11.10 -3.79
CA SER A 53 13.46 -11.97 -3.21
C SER A 53 12.07 -11.58 -3.70
N ALA A 54 11.75 -10.28 -3.68
CA ALA A 54 10.47 -9.76 -4.17
C ALA A 54 10.29 -10.02 -5.68
N PHE A 55 11.35 -9.87 -6.48
CA PHE A 55 11.30 -10.18 -7.91
C PHE A 55 11.06 -11.67 -8.17
N ALA A 56 11.77 -12.55 -7.46
CA ALA A 56 11.59 -13.99 -7.59
C ALA A 56 10.18 -14.45 -7.19
N ALA A 57 9.61 -13.86 -6.12
CA ALA A 57 8.23 -14.10 -5.71
C ALA A 57 7.24 -13.66 -6.79
N TYR A 58 7.38 -12.44 -7.32
CA TYR A 58 6.54 -11.95 -8.39
C TYR A 58 6.57 -12.87 -9.64
N GLU A 59 7.75 -13.33 -10.04
CA GLU A 59 7.91 -14.25 -11.17
C GLU A 59 7.25 -15.62 -10.89
N ALA A 60 7.37 -16.14 -9.66
CA ALA A 60 6.72 -17.37 -9.25
C ALA A 60 5.20 -17.26 -9.30
N ASP A 61 4.63 -16.13 -8.84
CA ASP A 61 3.20 -15.89 -8.86
C ASP A 61 2.66 -15.74 -10.30
N GLN A 62 3.42 -15.13 -11.20
CA GLN A 62 3.06 -15.09 -12.62
C GLN A 62 2.97 -16.49 -13.23
N ARG A 63 3.91 -17.38 -12.89
CA ARG A 63 3.86 -18.80 -13.32
C ARG A 63 2.68 -19.55 -12.68
N SER A 64 2.34 -19.22 -11.43
CA SER A 64 1.17 -19.78 -10.74
C SER A 64 -0.14 -19.41 -11.45
N ILE A 65 -0.29 -18.17 -11.93
CA ILE A 65 -1.44 -17.76 -12.74
C ILE A 65 -1.54 -18.59 -14.00
N GLN A 66 -0.43 -18.79 -14.71
CA GLN A 66 -0.42 -19.60 -15.95
C GLN A 66 -0.84 -21.05 -15.68
N ALA A 67 -0.26 -21.67 -14.63
CA ALA A 67 -0.60 -23.03 -14.25
C ALA A 67 -2.08 -23.16 -13.83
N SER A 68 -2.58 -22.23 -13.01
CA SER A 68 -3.98 -22.21 -12.57
C SER A 68 -4.96 -21.97 -13.74
N THR A 69 -4.56 -21.18 -14.73
CA THR A 69 -5.38 -20.96 -15.93
C THR A 69 -5.52 -22.26 -16.74
N ILE A 70 -4.43 -23.01 -16.91
CA ILE A 70 -4.46 -24.32 -17.58
C ILE A 70 -5.31 -25.31 -16.80
N ALA A 71 -5.22 -25.30 -15.45
CA ALA A 71 -6.02 -26.17 -14.60
C ALA A 71 -7.52 -25.87 -14.74
N VAL A 72 -7.92 -24.60 -14.79
CA VAL A 72 -9.33 -24.22 -15.04
C VAL A 72 -9.80 -24.74 -16.40
N GLN A 73 -9.02 -24.54 -17.48
CA GLN A 73 -9.38 -25.03 -18.82
C GLN A 73 -9.51 -26.56 -18.86
N ALA A 74 -8.61 -27.28 -18.17
CA ALA A 74 -8.67 -28.73 -18.07
C ALA A 74 -9.93 -29.21 -17.34
N ASN A 75 -10.29 -28.55 -16.24
CA ASN A 75 -11.49 -28.89 -15.47
C ASN A 75 -12.79 -28.49 -16.20
N GLU A 76 -12.79 -27.43 -16.99
CA GLU A 76 -13.91 -27.09 -17.88
C GLU A 76 -14.15 -28.18 -18.91
N LEU A 77 -13.09 -28.66 -19.56
CA LEU A 77 -13.17 -29.75 -20.52
C LEU A 77 -13.60 -31.09 -19.86
N ALA A 78 -13.07 -31.37 -18.65
CA ALA A 78 -13.45 -32.56 -17.89
C ALA A 78 -14.93 -32.53 -17.49
N LEU A 79 -15.45 -31.37 -17.08
CA LEU A 79 -16.88 -31.20 -16.78
C LEU A 79 -17.75 -31.40 -18.03
N GLU A 80 -17.35 -30.82 -19.17
CA GLU A 80 -18.05 -31.01 -20.44
C GLU A 80 -18.11 -32.51 -20.82
N GLY A 81 -16.98 -33.23 -20.73
CA GLY A 81 -16.91 -34.66 -20.96
C GLY A 81 -17.81 -35.45 -20.04
N THR A 82 -17.78 -35.16 -18.73
CA THR A 82 -18.61 -35.83 -17.72
C THR A 82 -20.10 -35.60 -17.95
N ARG A 83 -20.51 -34.39 -18.37
CA ARG A 83 -21.88 -34.08 -18.75
C ARG A 83 -22.32 -34.83 -20.01
N ALA A 84 -21.44 -34.93 -20.99
CA ALA A 84 -21.72 -35.71 -22.21
C ALA A 84 -21.92 -37.20 -21.90
N GLU A 85 -21.04 -37.80 -21.09
CA GLU A 85 -21.15 -39.20 -20.63
C GLU A 85 -22.42 -39.43 -19.79
N GLN A 86 -22.81 -38.47 -18.95
CA GLN A 86 -24.03 -38.54 -18.14
C GLN A 86 -25.27 -38.49 -19.04
N SER A 87 -25.26 -37.70 -20.13
CA SER A 87 -26.37 -37.59 -21.04
C SER A 87 -26.71 -38.90 -21.78
N VAL A 88 -25.70 -39.76 -22.01
CA VAL A 88 -25.86 -41.10 -22.60
C VAL A 88 -26.00 -42.22 -21.57
N GLY A 89 -26.07 -41.84 -20.25
CA GLY A 89 -26.38 -42.78 -19.17
C GLY A 89 -25.16 -43.59 -18.65
N THR A 90 -23.94 -43.24 -19.07
CA THR A 90 -22.70 -43.93 -18.62
C THR A 90 -22.11 -43.38 -17.33
N ARG A 91 -22.55 -42.21 -16.88
CA ARG A 91 -22.10 -41.55 -15.65
C ARG A 91 -23.26 -41.16 -14.73
N ASN A 92 -22.96 -41.09 -13.42
CA ASN A 92 -23.93 -40.67 -12.41
C ASN A 92 -23.95 -39.12 -12.29
N VAL A 93 -25.06 -38.58 -11.85
CA VAL A 93 -25.22 -37.15 -11.51
C VAL A 93 -24.21 -36.70 -10.45
N LEU A 94 -23.83 -37.56 -9.51
CA LEU A 94 -22.82 -37.25 -8.51
C LEU A 94 -21.44 -36.99 -9.14
N ASP A 95 -21.10 -37.65 -10.23
CA ASP A 95 -19.83 -37.42 -10.94
C ASP A 95 -19.82 -36.01 -11.58
N VAL A 96 -20.97 -35.56 -12.11
CA VAL A 96 -21.11 -34.20 -12.64
C VAL A 96 -20.96 -33.16 -11.54
N LEU A 97 -21.60 -33.36 -10.38
CA LEU A 97 -21.50 -32.45 -9.23
C LEU A 97 -20.05 -32.38 -8.70
N ASN A 98 -19.33 -33.51 -8.68
CA ASN A 98 -17.93 -33.53 -8.28
C ASN A 98 -17.06 -32.75 -9.27
N ALA A 99 -17.29 -32.91 -10.59
CA ALA A 99 -16.57 -32.15 -11.61
C ALA A 99 -16.88 -30.65 -11.54
N GLU A 100 -18.11 -30.26 -11.23
CA GLU A 100 -18.48 -28.86 -11.00
C GLU A 100 -17.79 -28.29 -9.78
N GLN A 101 -17.69 -29.03 -8.68
CA GLN A 101 -16.97 -28.62 -7.49
C GLN A 101 -15.47 -28.45 -7.76
N GLU A 102 -14.87 -29.36 -8.54
CA GLU A 102 -13.45 -29.28 -8.90
C GLU A 102 -13.16 -28.09 -9.81
N LEU A 103 -14.03 -27.79 -10.78
CA LEU A 103 -13.95 -26.59 -11.58
C LEU A 103 -14.04 -25.33 -10.69
N LEU A 104 -15.01 -25.25 -9.81
CA LEU A 104 -15.16 -24.12 -8.88
C LEU A 104 -13.90 -23.93 -8.04
N GLN A 105 -13.34 -25.02 -7.50
CA GLN A 105 -12.11 -24.97 -6.71
C GLN A 105 -10.92 -24.45 -7.53
N SER A 106 -10.78 -24.87 -8.78
CA SER A 106 -9.72 -24.39 -9.65
C SER A 106 -9.89 -22.91 -10.02
N GLN A 107 -11.12 -22.44 -10.20
CA GLN A 107 -11.41 -21.02 -10.42
C GLN A 107 -11.06 -20.17 -9.18
N VAL A 108 -11.37 -20.64 -7.96
CA VAL A 108 -10.98 -19.97 -6.71
C VAL A 108 -9.46 -19.89 -6.61
N THR A 109 -8.76 -20.97 -6.96
CA THR A 109 -7.28 -21.00 -6.97
C THR A 109 -6.71 -19.99 -7.95
N LEU A 110 -7.27 -19.86 -9.16
CA LEU A 110 -6.86 -18.88 -10.15
C LEU A 110 -7.05 -17.43 -9.64
N VAL A 111 -8.20 -17.14 -9.02
CA VAL A 111 -8.47 -15.82 -8.44
C VAL A 111 -7.47 -15.50 -7.32
N THR A 112 -7.16 -16.49 -6.49
CA THR A 112 -6.16 -16.36 -5.43
C THR A 112 -4.77 -16.09 -6.02
N ALA A 113 -4.34 -16.84 -7.02
CA ALA A 113 -3.07 -16.62 -7.71
C ALA A 113 -2.97 -15.22 -8.33
N LYS A 114 -4.05 -14.72 -8.94
CA LYS A 114 -4.11 -13.34 -9.46
C LYS A 114 -3.96 -12.30 -8.35
N ARG A 115 -4.62 -12.51 -7.22
CA ARG A 115 -4.48 -11.62 -6.05
C ARG A 115 -3.04 -11.62 -5.54
N ASP A 116 -2.44 -12.79 -5.41
CA ASP A 116 -1.09 -12.94 -4.86
C ASP A 116 -0.05 -12.28 -5.78
N ALA A 117 -0.16 -12.47 -7.10
CA ALA A 117 0.67 -11.78 -8.08
C ALA A 117 0.53 -10.24 -8.01
N TYR A 118 -0.67 -9.74 -7.77
CA TYR A 118 -0.91 -8.31 -7.58
C TYR A 118 -0.21 -7.79 -6.32
N VAL A 119 -0.33 -8.50 -5.20
CA VAL A 119 0.35 -8.14 -3.94
C VAL A 119 1.88 -8.22 -4.10
N ALA A 120 2.39 -9.28 -4.75
CA ALA A 120 3.82 -9.41 -5.02
C ALA A 120 4.35 -8.27 -5.90
N GLY A 121 3.58 -7.80 -6.88
CA GLY A 121 3.91 -6.62 -7.68
C GLY A 121 4.08 -5.35 -6.85
N PHE A 122 3.18 -5.08 -5.90
CA PHE A 122 3.34 -3.96 -4.97
C PHE A 122 4.50 -4.15 -4.00
N THR A 123 4.75 -5.37 -3.55
CA THR A 123 5.92 -5.69 -2.70
C THR A 123 7.22 -5.42 -3.44
N LEU A 124 7.28 -5.77 -4.72
CA LEU A 124 8.43 -5.46 -5.58
C LEU A 124 8.61 -3.93 -5.76
N LEU A 125 7.54 -3.20 -6.06
CA LEU A 125 7.59 -1.73 -6.15
C LEU A 125 8.06 -1.09 -4.84
N ASN A 126 7.63 -1.63 -3.70
CA ASN A 126 8.08 -1.17 -2.39
C ASN A 126 9.58 -1.44 -2.18
N ALA A 127 10.06 -2.64 -2.50
CA ALA A 127 11.48 -2.99 -2.41
C ALA A 127 12.37 -2.13 -3.33
N MET A 128 11.81 -1.67 -4.46
CA MET A 128 12.45 -0.74 -5.40
C MET A 128 12.34 0.73 -4.98
N GLY A 129 11.63 1.06 -3.88
CA GLY A 129 11.37 2.43 -3.46
C GLY A 129 10.44 3.20 -4.41
N GLN A 130 9.57 2.51 -5.14
CA GLN A 130 8.64 3.10 -6.10
C GLN A 130 7.17 3.05 -5.65
N ALA A 131 6.89 2.49 -4.46
CA ALA A 131 5.54 2.42 -3.90
C ALA A 131 5.10 3.72 -3.19
N GLU A 132 5.65 4.87 -3.61
CA GLU A 132 5.22 6.17 -3.10
C GLU A 132 3.93 6.61 -3.80
N ALA A 133 3.01 7.22 -3.05
CA ALA A 133 1.73 7.70 -3.55
C ALA A 133 1.88 8.59 -4.81
N GLN A 134 2.88 9.46 -4.82
CA GLN A 134 3.20 10.34 -5.94
C GLN A 134 3.60 9.56 -7.20
N LYS A 135 4.44 8.51 -7.06
CA LYS A 135 4.89 7.68 -8.18
C LYS A 135 3.79 6.78 -8.73
N LEU A 136 2.86 6.40 -7.85
CA LEU A 136 1.68 5.61 -8.21
C LEU A 136 0.52 6.45 -8.75
N GLY A 137 0.67 7.77 -8.82
CA GLY A 137 -0.38 8.67 -9.27
C GLY A 137 -1.59 8.75 -8.33
N LEU A 138 -1.42 8.33 -7.07
CA LEU A 138 -2.51 8.25 -6.09
C LEU A 138 -2.70 9.55 -5.30
N ASP A 139 -1.79 10.50 -5.44
CA ASP A 139 -1.83 11.73 -4.65
C ASP A 139 -1.41 12.95 -5.46
N GLY A 140 -2.05 14.09 -5.16
CA GLY A 140 -1.82 15.37 -5.82
C GLY A 140 -0.62 16.17 -5.32
N GLY A 141 0.24 15.61 -4.45
CA GLY A 141 1.40 16.33 -3.94
C GLY A 141 2.16 15.61 -2.82
N PRO A 142 3.28 16.18 -2.35
CA PRO A 142 4.07 15.59 -1.27
C PRO A 142 3.26 15.58 0.03
N LEU A 143 3.05 14.40 0.60
CA LEU A 143 2.34 14.19 1.87
C LEU A 143 3.02 14.91 3.05
N TYR A 144 4.32 15.14 2.95
CA TYR A 144 5.12 15.79 3.97
C TYR A 144 6.30 16.54 3.35
N ASP A 145 6.41 17.84 3.64
CA ASP A 145 7.59 18.65 3.30
C ASP A 145 8.47 18.93 4.53
N PRO A 146 9.56 18.17 4.73
CA PRO A 146 10.46 18.38 5.85
C PRO A 146 11.20 19.70 5.77
N LEU A 147 11.38 20.26 4.56
CA LEU A 147 12.11 21.50 4.35
C LEU A 147 11.30 22.73 4.74
N GLY A 148 9.97 22.66 4.69
CA GLY A 148 9.10 23.75 5.10
C GLY A 148 9.33 24.15 6.56
N ASN A 149 9.36 23.17 7.46
CA ASN A 149 9.64 23.41 8.88
C ASN A 149 11.09 23.87 9.09
N TYR A 150 12.05 23.24 8.45
CA TYR A 150 13.46 23.62 8.55
C TYR A 150 13.70 25.08 8.13
N ARG A 151 13.15 25.51 6.99
CA ARG A 151 13.28 26.89 6.49
C ARG A 151 12.65 27.91 7.45
N ARG A 152 11.58 27.55 8.12
CA ARG A 152 10.88 28.40 9.08
C ARG A 152 11.76 28.63 10.33
N VAL A 153 12.36 27.58 10.88
CA VAL A 153 13.12 27.65 12.15
C VAL A 153 14.62 27.96 11.97
N ALA A 154 15.17 27.78 10.76
CA ALA A 154 16.61 27.93 10.50
C ALA A 154 17.19 29.31 10.86
N ASN A 155 16.37 30.36 10.90
CA ASN A 155 16.78 31.75 11.20
C ASN A 155 16.11 32.27 12.50
N GLU A 156 15.47 31.44 13.29
CA GLU A 156 14.91 31.85 14.58
C GLU A 156 16.00 31.87 15.66
N TRP A 157 16.37 33.09 16.06
CA TRP A 157 17.33 33.35 17.14
C TRP A 157 16.63 33.66 18.47
N ASN A 158 15.32 33.61 18.52
CA ASN A 158 14.53 33.98 19.66
C ASN A 158 14.06 32.73 20.41
N ASP A 159 14.72 32.41 21.53
CA ASP A 159 14.35 31.30 22.43
C ASP A 159 12.92 31.39 23.00
N TRP A 160 12.26 32.55 22.86
CA TRP A 160 10.91 32.85 23.36
C TRP A 160 9.86 32.80 22.23
N ALA A 161 10.25 32.56 20.99
CA ALA A 161 9.31 32.42 19.89
C ALA A 161 8.59 31.06 20.03
N GLY A 162 7.30 31.10 20.32
CA GLY A 162 6.47 29.90 20.35
C GLY A 162 6.22 29.37 18.94
N ASP A 163 6.40 28.09 18.74
CA ASP A 163 5.99 27.40 17.51
C ASP A 163 4.46 27.46 17.32
N PRO A 164 3.97 27.76 16.11
CA PRO A 164 2.55 27.64 15.83
C PRO A 164 2.09 26.20 16.07
N ARG A 165 0.90 26.06 16.68
CA ARG A 165 0.33 24.72 16.91
C ARG A 165 0.26 23.96 15.60
N HIS A 166 0.82 22.76 15.57
CA HIS A 166 0.68 21.86 14.43
C HIS A 166 -0.79 21.43 14.29
N ASN A 167 -1.45 21.89 13.25
CA ASN A 167 -2.76 21.39 12.87
C ASN A 167 -2.57 20.26 11.86
N PRO A 168 -2.84 19.00 12.21
CA PRO A 168 -2.74 17.92 11.26
C PRO A 168 -3.76 18.14 10.14
N VAL A 169 -3.27 18.21 8.91
CA VAL A 169 -4.13 18.27 7.72
C VAL A 169 -4.39 16.84 7.27
N SER A 170 -5.68 16.45 7.25
CA SER A 170 -6.08 15.16 6.66
C SER A 170 -5.83 15.23 5.17
N THR A 171 -4.81 14.51 4.71
CA THR A 171 -4.57 14.31 3.27
C THR A 171 -5.55 13.28 2.75
N ARG A 172 -6.43 13.67 1.85
CA ARG A 172 -7.22 12.73 1.05
C ARG A 172 -6.29 12.10 0.02
N THR A 173 -5.98 10.84 0.18
CA THR A 173 -5.13 10.08 -0.75
C THR A 173 -5.83 9.75 -2.06
N VAL A 174 -7.16 9.83 -2.12
CA VAL A 174 -7.95 9.54 -3.33
C VAL A 174 -9.15 10.48 -3.43
N SER A 175 -9.28 11.19 -4.53
CA SER A 175 -10.52 11.87 -4.92
C SER A 175 -11.45 10.85 -5.59
N PRO A 176 -12.67 10.56 -5.04
CA PRO A 176 -13.56 9.53 -5.56
C PRO A 176 -13.90 9.62 -7.06
N PRO A 177 -13.93 10.82 -7.70
CA PRO A 177 -14.21 10.90 -9.13
C PRO A 177 -13.01 10.68 -10.06
N GLU A 178 -11.76 10.68 -9.54
CA GLU A 178 -10.54 10.59 -10.34
C GLU A 178 -9.88 9.20 -10.33
N MET A 179 -10.47 8.24 -9.58
CA MET A 179 -9.95 6.87 -9.62
C MET A 179 -10.29 6.26 -10.98
N PRO A 180 -9.29 5.98 -11.85
CA PRO A 180 -9.56 5.24 -13.05
C PRO A 180 -10.16 3.89 -12.64
N PRO A 181 -11.15 3.36 -13.38
CA PRO A 181 -11.74 2.08 -13.05
C PRO A 181 -10.62 1.05 -12.95
N ASN A 182 -10.47 0.44 -11.78
CA ASN A 182 -9.47 -0.60 -11.57
C ASN A 182 -9.77 -1.73 -12.59
N PRO A 183 -8.89 -1.98 -13.56
CA PRO A 183 -9.15 -2.97 -14.62
C PRO A 183 -9.29 -4.40 -14.08
N LEU A 184 -8.95 -4.62 -12.80
CA LEU A 184 -9.04 -5.92 -12.11
C LEU A 184 -10.30 -6.06 -11.25
N VAL A 185 -11.02 -4.96 -11.00
CA VAL A 185 -12.33 -4.99 -10.34
C VAL A 185 -13.36 -4.78 -11.42
N GLY A 186 -14.08 -5.82 -11.79
CA GLY A 186 -15.24 -5.69 -12.66
C GLY A 186 -16.19 -4.60 -12.16
N PRO A 187 -17.06 -4.05 -13.02
CA PRO A 187 -18.01 -3.03 -12.60
C PRO A 187 -18.72 -3.50 -11.33
N PRO A 188 -18.92 -2.60 -10.33
CA PRO A 188 -19.62 -2.98 -9.11
C PRO A 188 -20.93 -3.63 -9.52
N LEU A 189 -21.20 -4.83 -8.96
CA LEU A 189 -22.49 -5.49 -9.13
C LEU A 189 -23.53 -4.52 -8.57
N VAL A 190 -24.10 -3.70 -9.43
CA VAL A 190 -25.26 -2.89 -9.08
C VAL A 190 -26.34 -3.90 -8.71
N PRO A 191 -26.82 -3.95 -7.44
CA PRO A 191 -27.91 -4.85 -7.11
C PRO A 191 -29.04 -4.51 -8.06
N ALA A 192 -29.52 -5.53 -8.80
CA ALA A 192 -30.66 -5.37 -9.68
C ALA A 192 -31.74 -4.67 -8.88
N ARG A 193 -32.18 -3.49 -9.31
CA ARG A 193 -33.32 -2.81 -8.71
C ARG A 193 -34.47 -3.81 -8.72
N VAL A 194 -34.77 -4.36 -7.55
CA VAL A 194 -36.00 -5.11 -7.37
C VAL A 194 -37.12 -4.09 -7.59
N ASN A 195 -37.73 -4.17 -8.76
CA ASN A 195 -38.87 -3.35 -9.12
C ASN A 195 -40.09 -3.87 -8.31
N SER A 196 -40.13 -3.51 -7.03
CA SER A 196 -41.23 -3.80 -6.14
C SER A 196 -42.24 -2.63 -6.18
N GLY A 197 -43.10 -2.67 -7.18
CA GLY A 197 -44.28 -1.81 -7.20
C GLY A 197 -45.18 -2.14 -8.37
N PRO A 198 -46.46 -2.55 -8.16
CA PRO A 198 -47.41 -2.69 -9.23
C PRO A 198 -47.65 -1.31 -9.86
N ALA A 199 -47.62 -1.27 -11.19
CA ALA A 199 -47.96 -0.08 -11.96
C ALA A 199 -49.41 0.31 -11.61
N VAL A 200 -49.58 1.41 -10.88
CA VAL A 200 -50.89 2.06 -10.72
C VAL A 200 -51.22 2.69 -12.07
N LEU A 201 -52.06 2.05 -12.84
CA LEU A 201 -52.67 2.63 -14.03
C LEU A 201 -53.63 3.75 -13.60
N THR A 202 -53.20 5.00 -13.71
CA THR A 202 -54.10 6.16 -13.62
C THR A 202 -54.92 6.24 -14.92
N PRO A 203 -56.24 6.27 -14.87
CA PRO A 203 -57.06 6.43 -16.05
C PRO A 203 -56.87 7.84 -16.62
N VAL A 204 -56.52 7.91 -17.89
CA VAL A 204 -56.48 9.17 -18.64
C VAL A 204 -57.93 9.62 -18.90
N ILE A 205 -58.38 10.65 -18.20
CA ILE A 205 -59.66 11.32 -18.49
C ILE A 205 -59.39 12.33 -19.62
N THR A 206 -59.83 12.01 -20.81
CA THR A 206 -59.87 12.98 -21.92
C THR A 206 -61.04 13.98 -21.69
N PRO A 207 -60.80 15.30 -21.69
CA PRO A 207 -61.88 16.26 -21.69
C PRO A 207 -62.52 16.33 -23.08
N THR A 208 -63.80 16.03 -23.15
CA THR A 208 -64.63 16.26 -24.34
C THR A 208 -64.92 17.74 -24.43
N ASN A 209 -64.55 18.34 -25.54
CA ASN A 209 -64.83 19.75 -25.88
C ASN A 209 -66.26 19.89 -26.34
N ARG A 210 -66.99 20.80 -25.70
CA ARG A 210 -68.17 21.53 -26.26
C ARG A 210 -68.08 22.99 -25.87
#